data_71dd5b53d50070d27b5a423ee789f0a1
#
_entry.id   71dd5b53d50070d27b5a423ee789f0a1
#
_cell.length_a   1.000
_cell.length_b   1.000
_cell.length_c   1.000
_cell.angle_alpha   90.00
_cell.angle_beta   90.00
_cell.angle_gamma   90.00
#
_symmetry.space_group_name_H-M   'P 1'
#
loop_
_entity.id
_entity.type
_entity.pdbx_description
1 polymer ?
#
loop_
_entity_poly.entity_id
_entity_poly.type
_entity_poly.pdbx_seq_one_letter_code
_entity_poly.pdbx_strand_id
1 'polypeptide(L)'
;MTEYDVIVCGGGPAGSTTAFYAAKAGLNVLLLDKSKFPRDKACGGLLTARLFDELPELEKYIKPIIECPARDVHLYSPSMKYKINFEFPEGTPWNITREVFDNAILEAAKDVGAEVMTQTRIKDYEFNDGVTVKTTKGDFKSKIVIGATGANDKLALMVREKRNIKPWNDNQMGTALMWEPVVGKEFIEKTYSEKNSLLVHFKPGGIEGYGWVFPKKEILNIGFGGYNRTIKNIKIKEIWTDYINLLKKDGYFPKDQDVPPVKGAPLPLDGPIKATTMDYTLLVGDSAGMVSPLSGEGIYYGMHAGKIAVDTIKKALETNDFSQKHLDQYHRDWNKVFGKELRDLSFFALMA
;
A
#
# COMPACT_ATOMS: atom_id res chain seq x y z
N MET A 1 -21.03 6.60 -25.70
CA MET A 1 -20.20 6.17 -24.56
C MET A 1 -19.72 7.43 -23.86
N THR A 2 -19.93 7.55 -22.55
CA THR A 2 -19.41 8.69 -21.77
C THR A 2 -17.89 8.62 -21.82
N GLU A 3 -17.24 9.71 -22.15
CA GLU A 3 -15.78 9.81 -22.15
C GLU A 3 -15.34 10.49 -20.85
N TYR A 4 -14.44 9.84 -20.11
CA TYR A 4 -13.84 10.37 -18.88
C TYR A 4 -12.53 11.11 -19.20
N ASP A 5 -12.19 12.10 -18.38
CA ASP A 5 -10.84 12.66 -18.42
C ASP A 5 -9.83 11.63 -17.94
N VAL A 6 -10.19 10.93 -16.86
CA VAL A 6 -9.32 9.94 -16.19
C VAL A 6 -10.10 8.70 -15.77
N ILE A 7 -9.57 7.52 -16.08
CA ILE A 7 -10.01 6.27 -15.46
C ILE A 7 -8.91 5.79 -14.49
N VAL A 8 -9.27 5.62 -13.22
CA VAL A 8 -8.39 5.07 -12.18
C VAL A 8 -8.69 3.58 -12.01
N CYS A 9 -7.71 2.75 -12.25
CA CYS A 9 -7.78 1.30 -12.18
C CYS A 9 -7.25 0.79 -10.83
N GLY A 10 -8.15 0.54 -9.86
CA GLY A 10 -7.87 0.07 -8.52
C GLY A 10 -8.29 1.05 -7.42
N GLY A 11 -9.19 0.61 -6.53
CA GLY A 11 -9.74 1.37 -5.40
C GLY A 11 -8.96 1.20 -4.09
N GLY A 12 -7.66 0.88 -4.16
CA GLY A 12 -6.77 0.92 -3.00
C GLY A 12 -6.38 2.35 -2.62
N PRO A 13 -5.58 2.55 -1.54
CA PRO A 13 -5.24 3.88 -1.05
C PRO A 13 -4.71 4.83 -2.14
N ALA A 14 -3.76 4.37 -2.96
CA ALA A 14 -3.17 5.17 -4.03
C ALA A 14 -4.21 5.59 -5.10
N GLY A 15 -5.01 4.62 -5.58
CA GLY A 15 -6.01 4.90 -6.61
C GLY A 15 -7.16 5.77 -6.10
N SER A 16 -7.72 5.47 -4.91
CA SER A 16 -8.78 6.28 -4.32
C SER A 16 -8.31 7.71 -4.03
N THR A 17 -7.06 7.90 -3.60
CA THR A 17 -6.46 9.23 -3.41
C THR A 17 -6.29 9.95 -4.75
N THR A 18 -5.83 9.25 -5.80
CA THR A 18 -5.75 9.85 -7.15
C THR A 18 -7.12 10.31 -7.63
N ALA A 19 -8.15 9.46 -7.49
CA ALA A 19 -9.51 9.79 -7.88
C ALA A 19 -10.07 10.97 -7.07
N PHE A 20 -9.80 11.01 -5.74
CA PHE A 20 -10.19 12.12 -4.87
C PHE A 20 -9.62 13.45 -5.36
N TYR A 21 -8.30 13.54 -5.55
CA TYR A 21 -7.69 14.80 -5.96
C TYR A 21 -8.01 15.19 -7.39
N ALA A 22 -8.15 14.23 -8.30
CA ALA A 22 -8.57 14.50 -9.69
C ALA A 22 -10.00 15.03 -9.76
N ALA A 23 -10.97 14.39 -9.08
CA ALA A 23 -12.35 14.87 -9.03
C ALA A 23 -12.47 16.21 -8.31
N LYS A 24 -11.74 16.39 -7.17
CA LYS A 24 -11.66 17.68 -6.47
C LYS A 24 -11.11 18.81 -7.37
N ALA A 25 -10.24 18.47 -8.32
CA ALA A 25 -9.75 19.42 -9.34
C ALA A 25 -10.73 19.69 -10.49
N GLY A 26 -11.93 19.11 -10.45
CA GLY A 26 -12.99 19.31 -11.44
C GLY A 26 -12.92 18.38 -12.66
N LEU A 27 -12.09 17.34 -12.62
CA LEU A 27 -11.98 16.36 -13.70
C LEU A 27 -13.13 15.35 -13.65
N ASN A 28 -13.55 14.86 -14.83
CA ASN A 28 -14.50 13.75 -14.96
C ASN A 28 -13.77 12.42 -14.73
N VAL A 29 -13.95 11.81 -13.55
CA VAL A 29 -13.17 10.66 -13.05
C VAL A 29 -14.05 9.43 -12.88
N LEU A 30 -13.60 8.29 -13.42
CA LEU A 30 -14.14 6.97 -13.13
C LEU A 30 -13.09 6.15 -12.36
N LEU A 31 -13.45 5.65 -11.18
CA LEU A 31 -12.64 4.68 -10.44
C LEU A 31 -13.25 3.28 -10.58
N LEU A 32 -12.43 2.32 -10.97
CA LEU A 32 -12.80 0.92 -11.17
C LEU A 32 -12.08 0.01 -10.16
N ASP A 33 -12.81 -0.84 -9.45
CA ASP A 33 -12.22 -1.92 -8.63
C ASP A 33 -12.97 -3.25 -8.79
N LYS A 34 -12.22 -4.35 -8.81
CA LYS A 34 -12.78 -5.71 -8.92
C LYS A 34 -13.54 -6.18 -7.70
N SER A 35 -13.26 -5.60 -6.53
CA SER A 35 -13.80 -6.01 -5.24
C SER A 35 -15.09 -5.27 -4.90
N LYS A 36 -15.90 -5.86 -4.02
CA LYS A 36 -16.96 -5.15 -3.29
C LYS A 36 -16.29 -4.45 -2.10
N PHE A 37 -16.64 -3.22 -1.83
CA PHE A 37 -16.19 -2.47 -0.65
C PHE A 37 -17.30 -2.42 0.43
N PRO A 38 -16.95 -2.37 1.72
CA PRO A 38 -15.59 -2.49 2.27
C PRO A 38 -14.97 -3.88 1.98
N ARG A 39 -13.63 -3.95 1.87
CA ARG A 39 -12.91 -5.19 1.56
C ARG A 39 -11.69 -5.40 2.44
N ASP A 40 -11.45 -6.64 2.78
CA ASP A 40 -10.22 -7.06 3.45
C ASP A 40 -8.99 -6.94 2.51
N LYS A 41 -7.85 -6.54 3.07
CA LYS A 41 -6.56 -6.48 2.36
C LYS A 41 -5.43 -6.74 3.35
N ALA A 42 -4.66 -7.80 3.11
CA ALA A 42 -3.49 -8.11 3.94
C ALA A 42 -2.51 -6.93 3.97
N CYS A 43 -2.21 -6.42 5.18
CA CYS A 43 -1.32 -5.29 5.46
C CYS A 43 -1.14 -5.15 6.99
N GLY A 44 0.00 -4.66 7.47
CA GLY A 44 0.20 -4.30 8.87
C GLY A 44 -0.72 -3.18 9.36
N GLY A 45 -1.15 -2.29 8.45
CA GLY A 45 -2.09 -1.22 8.78
C GLY A 45 -1.49 -0.11 9.64
N LEU A 46 -0.21 0.22 9.41
CA LEU A 46 0.46 1.32 10.09
C LEU A 46 0.54 2.53 9.16
N LEU A 47 0.14 3.71 9.65
CA LEU A 47 0.21 4.98 8.94
C LEU A 47 1.24 5.89 9.58
N THR A 48 2.03 6.56 8.76
CA THR A 48 2.96 7.62 9.20
C THR A 48 2.23 8.95 9.39
N ALA A 49 2.72 9.80 10.31
CA ALA A 49 2.23 11.16 10.52
C ALA A 49 2.33 12.05 9.29
N ARG A 50 3.38 11.88 8.52
CA ARG A 50 3.62 12.62 7.26
C ARG A 50 2.43 12.60 6.30
N LEU A 51 1.51 11.63 6.47
CA LEU A 51 0.33 11.51 5.63
C LEU A 51 -0.52 12.77 5.66
N PHE A 52 -0.77 13.36 6.83
CA PHE A 52 -1.63 14.55 6.93
C PHE A 52 -0.92 15.85 6.56
N ASP A 53 0.41 15.91 6.69
CA ASP A 53 1.19 17.05 6.21
C ASP A 53 1.06 17.20 4.70
N GLU A 54 1.05 16.08 3.99
CA GLU A 54 0.99 16.04 2.53
C GLU A 54 -0.45 15.96 1.98
N LEU A 55 -1.38 15.37 2.73
CA LEU A 55 -2.75 15.10 2.30
C LEU A 55 -3.79 15.63 3.30
N PRO A 56 -3.73 16.93 3.69
CA PRO A 56 -4.56 17.48 4.76
C PRO A 56 -6.06 17.38 4.48
N GLU A 57 -6.47 17.38 3.21
CA GLU A 57 -7.88 17.28 2.84
C GLU A 57 -8.51 15.92 3.15
N LEU A 58 -7.68 14.87 3.27
CA LEU A 58 -8.12 13.53 3.65
C LEU A 58 -8.19 13.32 5.16
N GLU A 59 -7.66 14.24 5.95
CA GLU A 59 -7.59 14.13 7.41
C GLU A 59 -8.98 13.90 8.05
N LYS A 60 -10.00 14.64 7.61
CA LYS A 60 -11.38 14.51 8.11
C LYS A 60 -12.02 13.14 7.87
N TYR A 61 -11.53 12.39 6.86
CA TYR A 61 -12.00 11.03 6.57
C TYR A 61 -11.19 9.97 7.31
N ILE A 62 -9.90 10.24 7.56
CA ILE A 62 -8.96 9.27 8.13
C ILE A 62 -8.93 9.34 9.67
N LYS A 63 -8.89 10.54 10.26
CA LYS A 63 -8.81 10.67 11.73
C LYS A 63 -9.90 9.92 12.50
N PRO A 64 -11.18 9.92 12.07
CA PRO A 64 -12.24 9.22 12.79
C PRO A 64 -12.09 7.70 12.81
N ILE A 65 -11.32 7.13 11.89
CA ILE A 65 -11.18 5.67 11.73
C ILE A 65 -9.83 5.14 12.22
N ILE A 66 -9.01 5.99 12.85
CA ILE A 66 -7.77 5.57 13.51
C ILE A 66 -8.13 4.69 14.70
N GLU A 67 -7.52 3.50 14.77
CA GLU A 67 -7.73 2.56 15.87
C GLU A 67 -7.06 3.08 17.15
N CYS A 68 -5.75 3.31 17.08
CA CYS A 68 -4.97 3.88 18.16
C CYS A 68 -3.65 4.46 17.65
N PRO A 69 -3.08 5.47 18.34
CA PRO A 69 -1.70 5.87 18.12
C PRO A 69 -0.76 4.80 18.70
N ALA A 70 0.34 4.53 18.02
CA ALA A 70 1.47 3.81 18.62
C ALA A 70 2.46 4.82 19.18
N ARG A 71 2.89 4.65 20.43
CA ARG A 71 3.76 5.62 21.12
C ARG A 71 5.20 5.16 21.21
N ASP A 72 5.44 3.85 21.06
CA ASP A 72 6.78 3.29 21.02
C ASP A 72 6.85 2.01 20.16
N VAL A 73 8.08 1.58 19.90
CA VAL A 73 8.37 0.32 19.22
C VAL A 73 9.42 -0.46 19.98
N HIS A 74 9.18 -1.75 20.11
CA HIS A 74 10.13 -2.73 20.65
C HIS A 74 10.74 -3.52 19.49
N LEU A 75 12.02 -3.29 19.24
CA LEU A 75 12.79 -4.00 18.23
C LEU A 75 13.52 -5.19 18.84
N TYR A 76 13.20 -6.39 18.37
CA TYR A 76 13.79 -7.63 18.83
C TYR A 76 14.84 -8.16 17.85
N SER A 77 15.96 -8.63 18.40
CA SER A 77 16.98 -9.34 17.62
C SER A 77 16.43 -10.65 17.01
N PRO A 78 17.11 -11.24 16.00
CA PRO A 78 16.70 -12.53 15.42
C PRO A 78 16.57 -13.67 16.45
N SER A 79 17.36 -13.65 17.52
CA SER A 79 17.29 -14.63 18.62
C SER A 79 16.23 -14.32 19.67
N MET A 80 15.55 -13.19 19.58
CA MET A 80 14.60 -12.66 20.57
C MET A 80 15.18 -12.37 21.96
N LYS A 81 16.50 -12.52 22.13
CA LYS A 81 17.17 -12.33 23.41
C LYS A 81 17.47 -10.87 23.75
N TYR A 82 17.61 -10.04 22.72
CA TYR A 82 17.94 -8.63 22.86
C TYR A 82 16.80 -7.77 22.35
N LYS A 83 16.50 -6.71 23.08
CA LYS A 83 15.43 -5.75 22.77
C LYS A 83 15.95 -4.33 22.91
N ILE A 84 15.57 -3.47 21.95
CA ILE A 84 15.77 -2.03 22.00
C ILE A 84 14.39 -1.37 21.89
N ASN A 85 14.13 -0.36 22.71
CA ASN A 85 12.87 0.39 22.68
C ASN A 85 13.14 1.80 22.16
N PHE A 86 12.24 2.28 21.30
CA PHE A 86 12.22 3.65 20.84
C PHE A 86 10.84 4.25 21.08
N GLU A 87 10.79 5.46 21.61
CA GLU A 87 9.55 6.22 21.70
C GLU A 87 9.37 7.05 20.43
N PHE A 88 8.14 7.08 19.95
CA PHE A 88 7.79 7.95 18.83
C PHE A 88 7.45 9.35 19.36
N PRO A 89 7.70 10.40 18.56
CA PRO A 89 7.16 11.72 18.84
C PRO A 89 5.63 11.67 19.01
N GLU A 90 5.09 12.58 19.79
CA GLU A 90 3.66 12.61 20.07
C GLU A 90 2.83 12.61 18.79
N GLY A 91 1.85 11.70 18.74
CA GLY A 91 0.87 11.61 17.65
C GLY A 91 1.20 10.67 16.50
N THR A 92 2.29 9.88 16.53
CA THR A 92 2.65 9.02 15.39
C THR A 92 3.51 7.82 15.71
N PRO A 93 3.37 6.69 14.97
CA PRO A 93 2.43 6.37 13.88
C PRO A 93 1.04 5.95 14.37
N TRP A 94 0.08 5.75 13.44
CA TRP A 94 -1.28 5.32 13.78
C TRP A 94 -1.59 3.94 13.21
N ASN A 95 -2.28 3.13 14.02
CA ASN A 95 -2.82 1.84 13.58
C ASN A 95 -4.21 2.03 12.97
N ILE A 96 -4.44 1.39 11.83
CA ILE A 96 -5.73 1.35 11.12
C ILE A 96 -6.09 -0.07 10.69
N THR A 97 -7.38 -0.29 10.46
CA THR A 97 -7.88 -1.48 9.80
C THR A 97 -8.11 -1.18 8.31
N ARG A 98 -7.45 -1.96 7.43
CA ARG A 98 -7.47 -1.71 5.98
C ARG A 98 -8.85 -1.75 5.36
N GLU A 99 -9.75 -2.59 5.87
CA GLU A 99 -11.13 -2.66 5.41
C GLU A 99 -11.83 -1.32 5.58
N VAL A 100 -11.70 -0.72 6.76
CA VAL A 100 -12.31 0.58 7.09
C VAL A 100 -11.59 1.71 6.38
N PHE A 101 -10.25 1.69 6.41
CA PHE A 101 -9.41 2.74 5.81
C PHE A 101 -9.60 2.87 4.30
N ASP A 102 -9.49 1.74 3.56
CA ASP A 102 -9.63 1.77 2.11
C ASP A 102 -11.02 2.25 1.70
N ASN A 103 -12.07 1.82 2.44
CA ASN A 103 -13.43 2.28 2.20
C ASN A 103 -13.61 3.78 2.47
N ALA A 104 -13.00 4.31 3.55
CA ALA A 104 -13.09 5.73 3.88
C ALA A 104 -12.50 6.63 2.78
N ILE A 105 -11.35 6.23 2.20
CA ILE A 105 -10.73 7.00 1.10
C ILE A 105 -11.54 6.87 -0.20
N LEU A 106 -12.13 5.70 -0.45
CA LEU A 106 -12.99 5.50 -1.61
C LEU A 106 -14.28 6.34 -1.51
N GLU A 107 -14.92 6.39 -0.33
CA GLU A 107 -16.08 7.26 -0.10
C GLU A 107 -15.68 8.75 -0.19
N ALA A 108 -14.51 9.13 0.31
CA ALA A 108 -13.99 10.49 0.11
C ALA A 108 -13.90 10.88 -1.37
N ALA A 109 -13.47 9.96 -2.24
CA ALA A 109 -13.44 10.22 -3.69
C ALA A 109 -14.85 10.43 -4.28
N LYS A 110 -15.85 9.65 -3.83
CA LYS A 110 -17.26 9.86 -4.23
C LYS A 110 -17.79 11.21 -3.76
N ASP A 111 -17.50 11.59 -2.52
CA ASP A 111 -17.97 12.86 -1.93
C ASP A 111 -17.52 14.09 -2.71
N VAL A 112 -16.40 14.01 -3.42
CA VAL A 112 -15.89 15.09 -4.27
C VAL A 112 -16.24 14.93 -5.75
N GLY A 113 -17.07 13.93 -6.12
CA GLY A 113 -17.64 13.78 -7.45
C GLY A 113 -17.01 12.72 -8.35
N ALA A 114 -16.10 11.86 -7.84
CA ALA A 114 -15.63 10.72 -8.62
C ALA A 114 -16.75 9.67 -8.79
N GLU A 115 -16.96 9.20 -10.00
CA GLU A 115 -17.79 8.01 -10.23
C GLU A 115 -17.00 6.77 -9.82
N VAL A 116 -17.62 5.87 -9.04
CA VAL A 116 -16.96 4.67 -8.51
C VAL A 116 -17.76 3.42 -8.88
N MET A 117 -17.13 2.52 -9.61
CA MET A 117 -17.69 1.22 -9.98
C MET A 117 -16.89 0.08 -9.35
N THR A 118 -17.37 -0.42 -8.23
CA THR A 118 -16.87 -1.63 -7.58
C THR A 118 -17.39 -2.90 -8.26
N GLN A 119 -16.84 -4.07 -7.91
CA GLN A 119 -17.17 -5.36 -8.53
C GLN A 119 -17.02 -5.32 -10.06
N THR A 120 -16.04 -4.52 -10.54
CA THR A 120 -15.77 -4.30 -11.96
C THR A 120 -14.33 -4.68 -12.25
N ARG A 121 -14.14 -5.89 -12.76
CA ARG A 121 -12.81 -6.41 -13.08
C ARG A 121 -12.35 -5.90 -14.43
N ILE A 122 -11.16 -5.31 -14.48
CA ILE A 122 -10.47 -4.93 -15.70
C ILE A 122 -9.96 -6.20 -16.40
N LYS A 123 -10.22 -6.31 -17.68
CA LYS A 123 -9.79 -7.42 -18.55
C LYS A 123 -8.60 -7.02 -19.42
N ASP A 124 -8.71 -5.85 -20.08
CA ASP A 124 -7.70 -5.40 -21.04
C ASP A 124 -7.76 -3.88 -21.24
N TYR A 125 -6.79 -3.37 -22.00
CA TYR A 125 -6.66 -1.98 -22.42
C TYR A 125 -6.40 -1.90 -23.91
N GLU A 126 -7.03 -0.93 -24.59
CA GLU A 126 -6.76 -0.57 -25.99
C GLU A 126 -6.37 0.90 -26.06
N PHE A 127 -5.26 1.18 -26.74
CA PHE A 127 -4.72 2.52 -26.91
C PHE A 127 -4.87 2.94 -28.37
N ASN A 128 -5.69 3.96 -28.60
CA ASN A 128 -5.89 4.58 -29.90
C ASN A 128 -5.78 6.10 -29.74
N ASP A 129 -6.86 6.85 -29.95
CA ASP A 129 -6.95 8.26 -29.55
C ASP A 129 -7.53 8.34 -28.13
N GLY A 130 -6.69 8.07 -27.13
CA GLY A 130 -7.05 7.83 -25.73
C GLY A 130 -6.97 6.36 -25.34
N VAL A 131 -7.65 5.99 -24.26
CA VAL A 131 -7.64 4.62 -23.70
C VAL A 131 -9.05 4.05 -23.60
N THR A 132 -9.25 2.84 -24.10
CA THR A 132 -10.43 2.03 -23.81
C THR A 132 -10.08 0.98 -22.77
N VAL A 133 -10.70 1.05 -21.59
CA VAL A 133 -10.56 0.06 -20.51
C VAL A 133 -11.66 -0.97 -20.64
N LYS A 134 -11.31 -2.20 -20.99
CA LYS A 134 -12.23 -3.34 -21.12
C LYS A 134 -12.49 -3.98 -19.76
N THR A 135 -13.75 -4.14 -19.40
CA THR A 135 -14.12 -4.66 -18.08
C THR A 135 -15.17 -5.78 -18.14
N THR A 136 -15.53 -6.32 -16.97
CA THR A 136 -16.63 -7.28 -16.82
C THR A 136 -18.01 -6.63 -16.95
N LYS A 137 -18.11 -5.29 -16.88
CA LYS A 137 -19.37 -4.53 -16.96
C LYS A 137 -19.48 -3.64 -18.20
N GLY A 138 -18.65 -3.87 -19.20
CA GLY A 138 -18.59 -3.08 -20.42
C GLY A 138 -17.25 -2.35 -20.57
N ASP A 139 -17.16 -1.56 -21.63
CA ASP A 139 -15.96 -0.83 -21.98
C ASP A 139 -16.13 0.66 -21.67
N PHE A 140 -15.09 1.27 -21.11
CA PHE A 140 -15.07 2.68 -20.72
C PHE A 140 -13.91 3.39 -21.42
N LYS A 141 -14.15 4.64 -21.86
CA LYS A 141 -13.13 5.45 -22.54
C LYS A 141 -12.66 6.61 -21.69
N SER A 142 -11.35 6.92 -21.76
CA SER A 142 -10.76 8.10 -21.14
C SER A 142 -9.59 8.65 -21.94
N LYS A 143 -9.21 9.91 -21.63
CA LYS A 143 -7.98 10.52 -22.14
C LYS A 143 -6.74 9.93 -21.46
N ILE A 144 -6.82 9.64 -20.17
CA ILE A 144 -5.71 9.10 -19.37
C ILE A 144 -6.21 7.92 -18.52
N VAL A 145 -5.35 6.93 -18.34
CA VAL A 145 -5.57 5.81 -17.42
C VAL A 145 -4.50 5.75 -16.34
N ILE A 146 -4.93 5.48 -15.09
CA ILE A 146 -4.04 5.33 -13.93
C ILE A 146 -3.99 3.87 -13.51
N GLY A 147 -2.80 3.27 -13.52
CA GLY A 147 -2.55 1.95 -12.96
C GLY A 147 -2.34 2.01 -11.45
N ALA A 148 -3.28 1.45 -10.69
CA ALA A 148 -3.32 1.43 -9.23
C ALA A 148 -3.80 0.08 -8.66
N THR A 149 -3.68 -1.01 -9.45
CA THR A 149 -4.19 -2.34 -9.04
C THR A 149 -3.22 -3.12 -8.15
N GLY A 150 -2.08 -2.51 -7.78
CA GLY A 150 -1.08 -3.08 -6.89
C GLY A 150 0.04 -3.82 -7.63
N ALA A 151 0.80 -4.66 -6.92
CA ALA A 151 2.02 -5.31 -7.42
C ALA A 151 1.86 -6.11 -8.74
N ASN A 152 0.66 -6.61 -9.03
CA ASN A 152 0.34 -7.40 -10.23
C ASN A 152 -0.45 -6.57 -11.27
N ASP A 153 -0.15 -5.30 -11.41
CA ASP A 153 -0.84 -4.39 -12.33
C ASP A 153 -0.47 -4.69 -13.78
N LYS A 154 -1.49 -4.90 -14.63
CA LYS A 154 -1.29 -5.15 -16.07
C LYS A 154 -0.73 -3.93 -16.79
N LEU A 155 -1.15 -2.70 -16.43
CA LEU A 155 -0.57 -1.48 -16.98
C LEU A 155 0.91 -1.34 -16.61
N ALA A 156 1.30 -1.76 -15.39
CA ALA A 156 2.69 -1.76 -14.99
C ALA A 156 3.55 -2.69 -15.85
N LEU A 157 3.03 -3.85 -16.26
CA LEU A 157 3.71 -4.72 -17.21
C LEU A 157 3.84 -4.07 -18.59
N MET A 158 2.80 -3.42 -19.10
CA MET A 158 2.82 -2.71 -20.38
C MET A 158 3.81 -1.52 -20.38
N VAL A 159 3.83 -0.73 -19.29
CA VAL A 159 4.82 0.35 -19.11
C VAL A 159 6.24 -0.23 -19.11
N ARG A 160 6.49 -1.32 -18.39
CA ARG A 160 7.81 -1.96 -18.35
C ARG A 160 8.26 -2.44 -19.72
N GLU A 161 7.37 -3.10 -20.46
CA GLU A 161 7.64 -3.56 -21.83
C GLU A 161 7.97 -2.37 -22.74
N LYS A 162 7.11 -1.34 -22.79
CA LYS A 162 7.31 -0.12 -23.58
C LYS A 162 8.62 0.62 -23.25
N ARG A 163 9.03 0.59 -21.98
CA ARG A 163 10.21 1.29 -21.46
C ARG A 163 11.46 0.41 -21.35
N ASN A 164 11.41 -0.84 -21.87
CA ASN A 164 12.49 -1.83 -21.79
C ASN A 164 12.97 -2.11 -20.35
N ILE A 165 12.04 -2.17 -19.41
CA ILE A 165 12.29 -2.48 -18.00
C ILE A 165 11.88 -3.94 -17.73
N LYS A 166 12.82 -4.75 -17.23
CA LYS A 166 12.52 -6.15 -16.87
C LYS A 166 11.42 -6.25 -15.81
N PRO A 167 10.54 -7.27 -15.89
CA PRO A 167 9.61 -7.58 -14.79
C PRO A 167 10.38 -7.84 -13.48
N TRP A 168 9.70 -7.62 -12.35
CA TRP A 168 10.26 -7.99 -11.05
C TRP A 168 10.50 -9.50 -10.96
N ASN A 169 11.60 -9.86 -10.35
CA ASN A 169 11.95 -11.24 -10.01
C ASN A 169 11.86 -11.48 -8.49
N ASP A 170 12.13 -12.70 -8.05
CA ASP A 170 12.02 -13.08 -6.64
C ASP A 170 13.00 -12.33 -5.70
N ASN A 171 14.09 -11.79 -6.22
CA ASN A 171 15.01 -10.97 -5.42
C ASN A 171 14.47 -9.54 -5.18
N GLN A 172 13.48 -9.15 -5.96
CA GLN A 172 12.89 -7.81 -5.96
C GLN A 172 11.48 -7.79 -5.37
N MET A 173 10.86 -8.98 -5.28
CA MET A 173 9.54 -9.16 -4.69
C MET A 173 9.64 -9.74 -3.30
N GLY A 174 8.73 -9.34 -2.45
CA GLY A 174 8.48 -9.92 -1.15
C GLY A 174 7.06 -10.45 -1.01
N THR A 175 6.86 -11.20 0.05
CA THR A 175 5.54 -11.66 0.49
C THR A 175 5.37 -11.31 1.96
N ALA A 176 4.24 -10.68 2.29
CA ALA A 176 3.80 -10.49 3.66
C ALA A 176 2.66 -11.46 3.97
N LEU A 177 2.73 -12.09 5.13
CA LEU A 177 1.72 -12.99 5.68
C LEU A 177 1.22 -12.39 6.98
N MET A 178 -0.09 -12.37 7.20
CA MET A 178 -0.66 -11.74 8.37
C MET A 178 -2.01 -12.34 8.78
N TRP A 179 -2.37 -12.02 9.99
CA TRP A 179 -3.66 -12.33 10.60
C TRP A 179 -4.10 -11.21 11.55
N GLU A 180 -5.40 -11.03 11.69
CA GLU A 180 -6.01 -10.04 12.59
C GLU A 180 -6.98 -10.72 13.56
N PRO A 181 -6.46 -11.36 14.64
CA PRO A 181 -7.30 -11.95 15.69
C PRO A 181 -7.92 -10.87 16.58
N VAL A 182 -9.20 -11.09 16.94
CA VAL A 182 -9.83 -10.38 18.04
C VAL A 182 -9.33 -11.01 19.34
N VAL A 183 -8.65 -10.24 20.18
CA VAL A 183 -8.12 -10.69 21.48
C VAL A 183 -8.81 -10.00 22.65
N GLY A 184 -9.63 -8.99 22.37
CA GLY A 184 -10.36 -8.21 23.35
C GLY A 184 -9.57 -7.03 23.92
N LYS A 185 -10.32 -6.01 24.32
CA LYS A 185 -9.78 -4.74 24.82
C LYS A 185 -8.92 -4.92 26.07
N GLU A 186 -9.39 -5.71 27.03
CA GLU A 186 -8.69 -5.98 28.29
C GLU A 186 -7.30 -6.58 28.05
N PHE A 187 -7.18 -7.54 27.12
CA PHE A 187 -5.90 -8.13 26.76
C PHE A 187 -4.95 -7.10 26.16
N ILE A 188 -5.45 -6.23 25.26
CA ILE A 188 -4.65 -5.17 24.65
C ILE A 188 -4.14 -4.20 25.71
N GLU A 189 -5.01 -3.65 26.56
CA GLU A 189 -4.65 -2.69 27.59
C GLU A 189 -3.65 -3.26 28.58
N LYS A 190 -3.83 -4.51 28.99
CA LYS A 190 -2.92 -5.20 29.92
C LYS A 190 -1.54 -5.49 29.33
N THR A 191 -1.49 -5.90 28.05
CA THR A 191 -0.28 -6.41 27.42
C THR A 191 0.55 -5.33 26.75
N TYR A 192 -0.13 -4.40 26.04
CA TYR A 192 0.54 -3.38 25.22
C TYR A 192 0.52 -2.00 25.86
N SER A 193 -0.04 -1.89 27.07
CA SER A 193 -0.16 -0.65 27.86
C SER A 193 -0.86 0.50 27.13
N GLU A 194 -0.91 1.66 27.77
CA GLU A 194 -1.42 2.90 27.15
C GLU A 194 -0.55 3.41 25.99
N LYS A 195 0.65 2.86 25.81
CA LYS A 195 1.56 3.23 24.72
C LYS A 195 1.20 2.56 23.40
N ASN A 196 0.38 1.50 23.40
CA ASN A 196 0.09 0.68 22.21
C ASN A 196 1.39 0.27 21.49
N SER A 197 2.32 -0.31 22.26
CA SER A 197 3.68 -0.64 21.81
C SER A 197 3.67 -1.55 20.59
N LEU A 198 4.34 -1.12 19.53
CA LEU A 198 4.58 -1.98 18.36
C LEU A 198 5.69 -2.98 18.69
N LEU A 199 5.54 -4.21 18.25
CA LEU A 199 6.60 -5.21 18.32
C LEU A 199 7.11 -5.51 16.92
N VAL A 200 8.43 -5.46 16.73
CA VAL A 200 9.10 -5.79 15.46
C VAL A 200 10.22 -6.77 15.74
N HIS A 201 10.20 -7.91 15.06
CA HIS A 201 11.16 -8.99 15.21
C HIS A 201 11.97 -9.15 13.93
N PHE A 202 13.26 -8.91 13.98
CA PHE A 202 14.11 -9.05 12.81
C PHE A 202 14.39 -10.52 12.48
N LYS A 203 14.35 -10.85 11.18
CA LYS A 203 14.70 -12.16 10.61
C LYS A 203 14.02 -13.36 11.31
N PRO A 204 12.68 -13.36 11.55
CA PRO A 204 12.00 -14.48 12.15
C PRO A 204 12.22 -15.74 11.30
N GLY A 205 12.67 -16.83 11.92
CA GLY A 205 12.95 -18.09 11.20
C GLY A 205 13.96 -17.99 10.07
N GLY A 206 14.84 -16.97 10.07
CA GLY A 206 15.85 -16.74 9.02
C GLY A 206 15.34 -16.02 7.77
N ILE A 207 14.11 -15.51 7.79
CA ILE A 207 13.53 -14.69 6.68
C ILE A 207 14.29 -13.37 6.60
N GLU A 208 14.78 -12.97 5.43
CA GLU A 208 15.27 -11.62 5.18
C GLU A 208 14.10 -10.64 5.16
N GLY A 209 13.76 -10.12 6.33
CA GLY A 209 12.61 -9.29 6.60
C GLY A 209 12.34 -9.20 8.10
N TYR A 210 11.07 -9.00 8.47
CA TYR A 210 10.70 -8.88 9.87
C TYR A 210 9.31 -9.45 10.16
N GLY A 211 9.08 -9.82 11.43
CA GLY A 211 7.78 -10.09 12.00
C GLY A 211 7.27 -8.87 12.75
N TRP A 212 5.97 -8.76 12.90
CA TRP A 212 5.35 -7.65 13.63
C TRP A 212 4.15 -8.09 14.44
N VAL A 213 3.89 -7.34 15.52
CA VAL A 213 2.63 -7.32 16.23
C VAL A 213 2.24 -5.87 16.45
N PHE A 214 1.14 -5.44 15.84
CA PHE A 214 0.62 -4.09 15.93
C PHE A 214 -0.75 -4.12 16.63
N PRO A 215 -0.85 -3.62 17.88
CA PRO A 215 -2.08 -3.61 18.62
C PRO A 215 -3.05 -2.56 18.06
N LYS A 216 -4.32 -2.91 18.07
CA LYS A 216 -5.46 -2.02 17.80
C LYS A 216 -6.37 -2.01 19.01
N LYS A 217 -7.57 -1.44 18.93
CA LYS A 217 -8.48 -1.38 20.10
C LYS A 217 -8.79 -2.73 20.73
N GLU A 218 -9.11 -3.73 19.90
CA GLU A 218 -9.52 -5.08 20.35
C GLU A 218 -8.86 -6.19 19.54
N ILE A 219 -8.07 -5.82 18.51
CA ILE A 219 -7.49 -6.71 17.52
C ILE A 219 -5.97 -6.58 17.57
N LEU A 220 -5.26 -7.67 17.34
CA LEU A 220 -3.85 -7.62 17.00
C LEU A 220 -3.69 -7.79 15.48
N ASN A 221 -2.86 -6.98 14.83
CA ASN A 221 -2.36 -7.32 13.52
C ASN A 221 -0.99 -8.01 13.70
N ILE A 222 -0.97 -9.31 13.45
CA ILE A 222 0.23 -10.14 13.60
C ILE A 222 0.67 -10.60 12.23
N GLY A 223 1.95 -10.48 11.91
CA GLY A 223 2.45 -10.96 10.64
C GLY A 223 3.96 -11.07 10.58
N PHE A 224 4.42 -11.54 9.46
CA PHE A 224 5.82 -11.43 9.05
C PHE A 224 5.89 -11.31 7.53
N GLY A 225 6.96 -10.72 7.05
CA GLY A 225 7.21 -10.58 5.62
C GLY A 225 8.68 -10.44 5.33
N GLY A 226 9.04 -10.65 4.08
CA GLY A 226 10.40 -10.52 3.60
C GLY A 226 10.53 -10.89 2.14
N TYR A 227 11.77 -10.95 1.65
CA TYR A 227 12.06 -11.23 0.26
C TYR A 227 11.71 -12.67 -0.15
N ASN A 228 11.15 -12.83 -1.35
CA ASN A 228 10.75 -14.14 -1.89
C ASN A 228 11.95 -15.10 -2.04
N ARG A 229 13.16 -14.58 -2.26
CA ARG A 229 14.39 -15.40 -2.33
C ARG A 229 14.62 -16.24 -1.07
N THR A 230 14.17 -15.76 0.11
CA THR A 230 14.24 -16.52 1.37
C THR A 230 12.94 -17.24 1.68
N ILE A 231 11.78 -16.60 1.46
CA ILE A 231 10.46 -17.16 1.78
C ILE A 231 10.16 -18.44 0.99
N LYS A 232 10.56 -18.53 -0.28
CA LYS A 232 10.31 -19.72 -1.12
C LYS A 232 11.01 -21.01 -0.65
N ASN A 233 12.09 -20.85 0.11
CA ASN A 233 12.93 -21.96 0.56
C ASN A 233 12.62 -22.43 1.98
N ILE A 234 11.58 -21.86 2.62
CA ILE A 234 11.24 -22.15 4.00
C ILE A 234 9.84 -22.75 4.12
N LYS A 235 9.64 -23.50 5.20
CA LYS A 235 8.34 -24.05 5.56
C LYS A 235 7.48 -23.00 6.28
N ILE A 236 6.86 -22.13 5.52
CA ILE A 236 6.09 -20.97 6.02
C ILE A 236 5.14 -21.33 7.16
N LYS A 237 4.41 -22.46 7.04
CA LYS A 237 3.46 -22.90 8.09
C LYS A 237 4.14 -23.22 9.41
N GLU A 238 5.33 -23.85 9.38
CA GLU A 238 6.10 -24.14 10.57
C GLU A 238 6.57 -22.84 11.23
N ILE A 239 7.18 -21.93 10.47
CA ILE A 239 7.61 -20.61 10.98
C ILE A 239 6.45 -19.82 11.55
N TRP A 240 5.29 -19.83 10.90
CA TRP A 240 4.09 -19.18 11.41
C TRP A 240 3.66 -19.75 12.76
N THR A 241 3.59 -21.06 12.85
CA THR A 241 3.23 -21.75 14.10
C THR A 241 4.24 -21.45 15.22
N ASP A 242 5.53 -21.52 14.90
CA ASP A 242 6.60 -21.23 15.86
C ASP A 242 6.56 -19.78 16.33
N TYR A 243 6.30 -18.84 15.42
CA TYR A 243 6.16 -17.43 15.74
C TYR A 243 4.98 -17.16 16.68
N ILE A 244 3.81 -17.72 16.40
CA ILE A 244 2.64 -17.58 17.28
C ILE A 244 2.90 -18.24 18.64
N ASN A 245 3.52 -19.42 18.67
CA ASN A 245 3.88 -20.10 19.93
C ASN A 245 4.88 -19.28 20.76
N LEU A 246 5.83 -18.61 20.12
CA LEU A 246 6.74 -17.68 20.77
C LEU A 246 5.99 -16.51 21.40
N LEU A 247 5.06 -15.87 20.65
CA LEU A 247 4.24 -14.78 21.17
C LEU A 247 3.34 -15.22 22.35
N LYS A 248 2.81 -16.44 22.31
CA LYS A 248 2.07 -17.04 23.44
C LYS A 248 2.94 -17.23 24.67
N LYS A 249 4.16 -17.77 24.48
CA LYS A 249 5.14 -18.00 25.55
C LYS A 249 5.53 -16.70 26.23
N ASP A 250 5.77 -15.65 25.46
CA ASP A 250 6.22 -14.34 25.94
C ASP A 250 5.06 -13.44 26.42
N GLY A 251 3.80 -13.92 26.33
CA GLY A 251 2.62 -13.23 26.82
C GLY A 251 2.06 -12.16 25.87
N TYR A 252 2.57 -12.07 24.66
CA TYR A 252 2.10 -11.13 23.62
C TYR A 252 0.91 -11.62 22.82
N PHE A 253 0.48 -12.87 23.04
CA PHE A 253 -0.72 -13.44 22.43
C PHE A 253 -1.42 -14.37 23.41
N PRO A 254 -2.77 -14.46 23.45
CA PRO A 254 -3.49 -15.34 24.37
C PRO A 254 -3.11 -16.80 24.18
N LYS A 255 -2.85 -17.51 25.31
CA LYS A 255 -2.35 -18.89 25.28
C LYS A 255 -3.36 -19.90 24.76
N ASP A 256 -4.64 -19.64 24.98
CA ASP A 256 -5.78 -20.49 24.68
C ASP A 256 -6.38 -20.26 23.29
N GLN A 257 -5.92 -19.22 22.56
CA GLN A 257 -6.43 -18.93 21.23
C GLN A 257 -5.72 -19.77 20.15
N ASP A 258 -6.47 -20.37 19.24
CA ASP A 258 -5.92 -21.17 18.13
C ASP A 258 -5.07 -20.36 17.14
N VAL A 259 -4.21 -21.07 16.41
CA VAL A 259 -3.41 -20.51 15.33
C VAL A 259 -4.18 -20.63 14.00
N PRO A 260 -4.79 -19.57 13.49
CA PRO A 260 -5.56 -19.65 12.24
C PRO A 260 -4.67 -19.61 11.00
N PRO A 261 -5.25 -19.90 9.84
CA PRO A 261 -4.55 -19.76 8.57
C PRO A 261 -4.23 -18.28 8.28
N VAL A 262 -3.04 -18.04 7.75
CA VAL A 262 -2.58 -16.70 7.34
C VAL A 262 -3.15 -16.27 6.00
N LYS A 263 -3.29 -14.96 5.81
CA LYS A 263 -3.52 -14.29 4.53
C LYS A 263 -2.20 -13.72 4.03
N GLY A 264 -1.97 -13.76 2.71
CA GLY A 264 -0.73 -13.25 2.12
C GLY A 264 -0.98 -12.18 1.06
N ALA A 265 0.00 -11.30 0.88
CA ALA A 265 0.03 -10.32 -0.20
C ALA A 265 1.46 -10.16 -0.74
N PRO A 266 1.63 -10.06 -2.08
CA PRO A 266 2.90 -9.71 -2.68
C PRO A 266 3.22 -8.23 -2.47
N LEU A 267 4.52 -7.91 -2.32
CA LEU A 267 5.07 -6.58 -2.17
C LEU A 267 6.24 -6.37 -3.14
N PRO A 268 6.32 -5.26 -3.90
CA PRO A 268 7.52 -4.89 -4.62
C PRO A 268 8.53 -4.24 -3.64
N LEU A 269 9.62 -4.93 -3.33
CA LEU A 269 10.62 -4.49 -2.35
C LEU A 269 11.95 -4.02 -2.97
N ASP A 270 11.97 -3.72 -4.28
CA ASP A 270 13.15 -3.22 -4.98
C ASP A 270 13.16 -1.68 -5.11
N GLY A 271 12.13 -1.03 -4.57
CA GLY A 271 11.88 0.39 -4.78
C GLY A 271 11.15 0.68 -6.10
N PRO A 272 10.99 1.97 -6.44
CA PRO A 272 10.22 2.39 -7.60
C PRO A 272 10.83 1.92 -8.91
N ILE A 273 9.98 1.58 -9.88
CA ILE A 273 10.43 1.27 -11.23
C ILE A 273 11.04 2.51 -11.91
N LYS A 274 12.00 2.27 -12.83
CA LYS A 274 12.76 3.34 -13.51
C LYS A 274 11.92 4.27 -14.37
N ALA A 275 10.70 3.90 -14.71
CA ALA A 275 9.72 4.75 -15.40
C ALA A 275 8.31 4.36 -14.98
N THR A 276 7.48 5.36 -14.68
CA THR A 276 6.11 5.19 -14.18
C THR A 276 5.05 5.67 -15.15
N THR A 277 5.45 5.87 -16.43
CA THR A 277 4.60 6.45 -17.48
C THR A 277 4.84 5.80 -18.82
N MET A 278 3.82 5.81 -19.66
CA MET A 278 3.86 5.67 -21.12
C MET A 278 2.76 6.58 -21.71
N ASP A 279 2.60 6.62 -23.05
CA ASP A 279 1.52 7.39 -23.65
C ASP A 279 0.17 7.07 -22.99
N TYR A 280 -0.60 8.08 -22.62
CA TYR A 280 -1.91 8.00 -21.95
C TYR A 280 -1.92 7.36 -20.57
N THR A 281 -0.76 7.04 -19.96
CA THR A 281 -0.71 6.17 -18.76
C THR A 281 0.23 6.71 -17.69
N LEU A 282 -0.25 6.68 -16.42
CA LEU A 282 0.57 6.86 -15.22
C LEU A 282 0.36 5.68 -14.26
N LEU A 283 1.39 5.35 -13.49
CA LEU A 283 1.34 4.31 -12.43
C LEU A 283 1.52 4.94 -11.06
N VAL A 284 0.74 4.49 -10.07
CA VAL A 284 0.82 4.95 -8.67
C VAL A 284 0.91 3.76 -7.69
N GLY A 285 1.49 3.99 -6.53
CA GLY A 285 1.58 2.99 -5.46
C GLY A 285 2.39 1.74 -5.83
N ASP A 286 1.95 0.58 -5.37
CA ASP A 286 2.64 -0.70 -5.61
C ASP A 286 2.77 -1.03 -7.10
N SER A 287 1.85 -0.56 -7.95
CA SER A 287 1.95 -0.71 -9.42
C SER A 287 3.22 -0.05 -9.97
N ALA A 288 3.68 1.02 -9.32
CA ALA A 288 4.92 1.73 -9.62
C ALA A 288 6.12 1.29 -8.76
N GLY A 289 5.92 0.33 -7.85
CA GLY A 289 6.95 -0.08 -6.89
C GLY A 289 7.24 0.97 -5.80
N MET A 290 6.28 1.85 -5.49
CA MET A 290 6.44 2.90 -4.49
C MET A 290 6.21 2.34 -3.09
N VAL A 291 7.09 1.45 -2.69
CA VAL A 291 7.11 0.77 -1.39
C VAL A 291 8.51 0.88 -0.82
N SER A 292 8.62 1.19 0.45
CA SER A 292 9.90 1.20 1.17
C SER A 292 10.49 -0.21 1.20
N PRO A 293 11.68 -0.44 0.64
CA PRO A 293 12.33 -1.75 0.67
C PRO A 293 12.72 -2.22 2.07
N LEU A 294 12.87 -1.28 3.01
CA LEU A 294 13.27 -1.56 4.39
C LEU A 294 12.06 -1.88 5.28
N SER A 295 11.00 -1.09 5.20
CA SER A 295 9.85 -1.19 6.12
C SER A 295 8.61 -1.82 5.48
N GLY A 296 8.55 -1.99 4.16
CA GLY A 296 7.34 -2.42 3.45
C GLY A 296 6.23 -1.35 3.43
N GLU A 297 6.50 -0.11 3.88
CA GLU A 297 5.54 0.99 3.83
C GLU A 297 5.27 1.39 2.37
N GLY A 298 4.00 1.36 1.97
CA GLY A 298 3.57 1.74 0.62
C GLY A 298 2.38 2.70 0.62
N ILE A 299 1.61 2.76 1.71
CA ILE A 299 0.37 3.56 1.77
C ILE A 299 0.70 5.05 1.56
N TYR A 300 1.61 5.60 2.35
CA TYR A 300 2.01 7.00 2.26
C TYR A 300 2.52 7.37 0.86
N TYR A 301 3.50 6.63 0.35
CA TYR A 301 4.11 6.92 -0.96
C TYR A 301 3.09 6.81 -2.10
N GLY A 302 2.23 5.78 -2.05
CA GLY A 302 1.20 5.58 -3.06
C GLY A 302 0.14 6.68 -3.07
N MET A 303 -0.30 7.12 -1.90
CA MET A 303 -1.27 8.20 -1.76
C MET A 303 -0.68 9.54 -2.18
N HIS A 304 0.56 9.84 -1.75
CA HIS A 304 1.25 11.08 -2.13
C HIS A 304 1.51 11.13 -3.64
N ALA A 305 1.96 10.02 -4.24
CA ALA A 305 2.11 9.91 -5.70
C ALA A 305 0.79 10.15 -6.43
N GLY A 306 -0.32 9.66 -5.89
CA GLY A 306 -1.65 9.89 -6.44
C GLY A 306 -2.02 11.39 -6.48
N LYS A 307 -1.70 12.15 -5.44
CA LYS A 307 -1.88 13.61 -5.44
C LYS A 307 -0.98 14.29 -6.48
N ILE A 308 0.32 13.94 -6.51
CA ILE A 308 1.29 14.52 -7.46
C ILE A 308 0.87 14.27 -8.91
N ALA A 309 0.29 13.10 -9.22
CA ALA A 309 -0.14 12.76 -10.56
C ALA A 309 -1.14 13.76 -11.16
N VAL A 310 -2.01 14.35 -10.32
CA VAL A 310 -3.10 15.21 -10.76
C VAL A 310 -2.61 16.48 -11.47
N ASP A 311 -1.51 17.07 -11.03
CA ASP A 311 -0.96 18.26 -11.68
C ASP A 311 -0.49 17.98 -13.11
N THR A 312 0.15 16.83 -13.33
CA THR A 312 0.55 16.39 -14.69
C THR A 312 -0.67 16.06 -15.54
N ILE A 313 -1.69 15.40 -14.97
CA ILE A 313 -2.95 15.09 -15.68
C ILE A 313 -3.64 16.37 -16.15
N LYS A 314 -3.77 17.38 -15.29
CA LYS A 314 -4.40 18.68 -15.66
C LYS A 314 -3.66 19.33 -16.82
N LYS A 315 -2.31 19.40 -16.74
CA LYS A 315 -1.50 19.97 -17.82
C LYS A 315 -1.65 19.21 -19.13
N ALA A 316 -1.70 17.88 -19.08
CA ALA A 316 -1.88 17.04 -20.26
C ALA A 316 -3.24 17.30 -20.92
N LEU A 317 -4.32 17.47 -20.14
CA LEU A 317 -5.64 17.83 -20.63
C LEU A 317 -5.69 19.25 -21.22
N GLU A 318 -5.08 20.24 -20.56
CA GLU A 318 -5.00 21.62 -20.99
C GLU A 318 -4.25 21.76 -22.34
N THR A 319 -3.17 20.99 -22.53
CA THR A 319 -2.34 21.03 -23.73
C THR A 319 -2.75 20.02 -24.78
N ASN A 320 -3.67 19.13 -24.46
CA ASN A 320 -4.06 17.97 -25.28
C ASN A 320 -2.83 17.12 -25.69
N ASP A 321 -1.82 17.02 -24.80
CA ASP A 321 -0.60 16.23 -25.02
C ASP A 321 -0.51 15.09 -23.97
N PHE A 322 -0.86 13.89 -24.40
CA PHE A 322 -0.88 12.67 -23.60
C PHE A 322 0.34 11.78 -23.89
N SER A 323 1.34 12.32 -24.57
CA SER A 323 2.57 11.59 -24.89
C SER A 323 3.34 11.23 -23.63
N GLN A 324 4.06 10.11 -23.71
CA GLN A 324 5.00 9.70 -22.69
C GLN A 324 5.94 10.83 -22.27
N LYS A 325 6.47 11.59 -23.25
CA LYS A 325 7.39 12.70 -23.02
C LYS A 325 6.79 13.77 -22.11
N HIS A 326 5.53 14.11 -22.30
CA HIS A 326 4.79 15.05 -21.45
C HIS A 326 4.52 14.44 -20.06
N LEU A 327 4.00 13.20 -20.01
CA LEU A 327 3.64 12.51 -18.80
C LEU A 327 4.85 12.14 -17.92
N ASP A 328 6.06 12.04 -18.48
CA ASP A 328 7.30 11.86 -17.71
C ASP A 328 7.57 13.02 -16.71
N GLN A 329 6.82 14.15 -16.80
CA GLN A 329 6.85 15.18 -15.74
C GLN A 329 6.42 14.60 -14.40
N TYR A 330 5.35 13.81 -14.34
CA TYR A 330 4.93 13.10 -13.13
C TYR A 330 6.07 12.25 -12.53
N HIS A 331 6.80 11.50 -13.38
CA HIS A 331 7.95 10.71 -12.91
C HIS A 331 9.03 11.59 -12.27
N ARG A 332 9.35 12.74 -12.85
CA ARG A 332 10.30 13.71 -12.28
C ARG A 332 9.82 14.28 -10.96
N ASP A 333 8.52 14.61 -10.86
CA ASP A 333 7.96 15.30 -9.71
C ASP A 333 7.94 14.39 -8.46
N TRP A 334 7.37 13.18 -8.53
CA TRP A 334 7.41 12.28 -7.37
C TRP A 334 8.85 11.85 -7.02
N ASN A 335 9.72 11.66 -8.02
CA ASN A 335 11.12 11.30 -7.79
C ASN A 335 11.91 12.41 -7.07
N LYS A 336 11.57 13.67 -7.32
CA LYS A 336 12.11 14.81 -6.58
C LYS A 336 11.64 14.84 -5.13
N VAL A 337 10.39 14.46 -4.87
CA VAL A 337 9.78 14.53 -3.53
C VAL A 337 10.28 13.40 -2.63
N PHE A 338 10.14 12.14 -3.04
CA PHE A 338 10.49 10.98 -2.21
C PHE A 338 11.36 9.91 -2.91
N GLY A 339 11.69 10.09 -4.17
CA GLY A 339 12.46 9.09 -4.93
C GLY A 339 13.87 8.85 -4.37
N LYS A 340 14.54 9.89 -3.86
CA LYS A 340 15.83 9.74 -3.20
C LYS A 340 15.69 8.90 -1.92
N GLU A 341 14.70 9.19 -1.09
CA GLU A 341 14.41 8.45 0.14
C GLU A 341 14.23 6.95 -0.13
N LEU A 342 13.39 6.58 -1.11
CA LEU A 342 13.17 5.18 -1.46
C LEU A 342 14.44 4.48 -1.97
N ARG A 343 15.31 5.17 -2.71
CA ARG A 343 16.60 4.60 -3.16
C ARG A 343 17.59 4.43 -2.00
N ASP A 344 17.66 5.39 -1.10
CA ASP A 344 18.50 5.29 0.10
C ASP A 344 18.05 4.11 0.97
N LEU A 345 16.73 3.93 1.16
CA LEU A 345 16.15 2.80 1.88
C LEU A 345 16.43 1.45 1.18
N SER A 346 16.49 1.41 -0.16
CA SER A 346 16.91 0.21 -0.91
C SER A 346 18.35 -0.17 -0.59
N PHE A 347 19.24 0.81 -0.51
CA PHE A 347 20.64 0.58 -0.14
C PHE A 347 20.77 0.03 1.30
N PHE A 348 20.06 0.62 2.25
CA PHE A 348 20.06 0.12 3.63
C PHE A 348 19.47 -1.28 3.77
N ALA A 349 18.40 -1.59 3.02
CA ALA A 349 17.80 -2.93 3.04
C ALA A 349 18.74 -4.03 2.52
N LEU A 350 19.68 -3.70 1.64
CA LEU A 350 20.70 -4.64 1.16
C LEU A 350 21.80 -4.91 2.20
N MET A 351 22.00 -4.00 3.15
CA MET A 351 23.02 -4.11 4.21
C MET A 351 22.49 -4.77 5.50
N ALA A 352 21.16 -4.84 5.68
CA ALA A 352 20.48 -5.40 6.84
C ALA A 352 20.22 -6.92 6.70
#